data_575c9e216208edc2fd47076bcaa44008
#
_entry.id   575c9e216208edc2fd47076bcaa44008
#
_cell.length_a   1.000
_cell.length_b   1.000
_cell.length_c   1.000
_cell.angle_alpha   90.00
_cell.angle_beta   90.00
_cell.angle_gamma   90.00
#
_symmetry.space_group_name_H-M   'P 1'
#
loop_
_entity.id
_entity.type
_entity.pdbx_description
1 polymer ?
#
loop_
_entity_poly.entity_id
_entity_poly.type
_entity_poly.pdbx_seq_one_letter_code
_entity_poly.pdbx_strand_id
1 'polypeptide(L)'
;MGQLEWFSKKFAYTCRGIESNIFSQIPKTYKEFRKELLKTGSTCYKQQLLKKIVAKDNNKRLHREEVELLVGFINNLIYSIYKKSKLRFESMRNNKYVRAYIENVKPVIVVDEATDYSVIDYYFMASFRYYEFNTMTLCGDIMQGLNSNGIDSWQQLKKQVLPDLKVFELKVSYRQTPTLLELSKRLYMDDQGVEAPYHSNMEKTEDEPQPICYISDDSSKKIKWMAKRICEIYKHCNDNLPAVAILVGDEVDVEEMVSEMQDLDILNGFSVFNCTDGRSTNAMKCIRIFRLSEVKGMEFEAVFFYDIDAALAGQSHKMLRRYLYVGVSRATSHLAVTFTAEEGNEDIIKYFDTSKRNWK
;
A
#
# COMPACT_ATOMS: atom_id res chain seq x y z
N MET A 1 6.89 -39.60 -35.73
CA MET A 1 5.59 -39.19 -36.28
C MET A 1 4.42 -39.58 -35.35
N GLY A 2 4.35 -40.77 -34.78
CA GLY A 2 3.20 -41.21 -33.97
C GLY A 2 2.87 -40.42 -32.69
N GLN A 3 3.84 -39.86 -31.99
CA GLN A 3 3.58 -39.09 -30.75
C GLN A 3 2.97 -37.72 -31.00
N LEU A 4 3.37 -37.01 -32.06
CA LEU A 4 2.81 -35.73 -32.46
C LEU A 4 1.37 -35.89 -32.99
N GLU A 5 1.10 -36.99 -33.70
CA GLU A 5 -0.24 -37.32 -34.22
C GLU A 5 -1.19 -37.73 -33.11
N TRP A 6 -0.70 -38.50 -32.13
CA TRP A 6 -1.45 -38.85 -30.92
C TRP A 6 -1.75 -37.61 -30.09
N PHE A 7 -0.76 -36.72 -29.90
CA PHE A 7 -0.94 -35.45 -29.17
C PHE A 7 -1.95 -34.54 -29.89
N SER A 8 -1.85 -34.44 -31.21
CA SER A 8 -2.78 -33.65 -32.03
C SER A 8 -4.21 -34.22 -31.98
N LYS A 9 -4.39 -35.57 -32.06
CA LYS A 9 -5.70 -36.22 -31.94
C LYS A 9 -6.28 -36.07 -30.53
N LYS A 10 -5.45 -36.22 -29.49
CA LYS A 10 -5.89 -36.09 -28.09
C LYS A 10 -6.19 -34.62 -27.76
N PHE A 11 -5.40 -33.71 -28.30
CA PHE A 11 -5.64 -32.28 -28.21
C PHE A 11 -6.92 -31.85 -28.95
N ALA A 12 -7.16 -32.37 -30.15
CA ALA A 12 -8.40 -32.14 -30.89
C ALA A 12 -9.63 -32.76 -30.22
N TYR A 13 -9.49 -33.96 -29.60
CA TYR A 13 -10.55 -34.59 -28.80
C TYR A 13 -10.82 -33.81 -27.51
N THR A 14 -9.78 -33.35 -26.86
CA THR A 14 -9.87 -32.44 -25.71
C THR A 14 -10.51 -31.14 -26.14
N CYS A 15 -10.16 -30.60 -27.32
CA CYS A 15 -10.76 -29.37 -27.88
C CYS A 15 -12.24 -29.52 -28.24
N ARG A 16 -12.71 -30.68 -28.68
CA ARG A 16 -14.16 -30.93 -28.89
C ARG A 16 -14.94 -31.10 -27.58
N GLY A 17 -14.27 -31.52 -26.50
CA GLY A 17 -14.80 -31.53 -25.12
C GLY A 17 -14.57 -30.25 -24.33
N ILE A 18 -13.86 -29.27 -24.90
CA ILE A 18 -13.48 -28.01 -24.27
C ILE A 18 -14.69 -27.11 -24.01
N GLU A 19 -15.73 -27.17 -24.83
CA GLU A 19 -16.91 -26.27 -24.66
C GLU A 19 -17.61 -26.42 -23.30
N SER A 20 -17.47 -27.55 -22.62
CA SER A 20 -18.16 -27.72 -21.34
C SER A 20 -17.27 -28.03 -20.12
N ASN A 21 -16.05 -28.51 -20.30
CA ASN A 21 -15.36 -29.17 -19.19
C ASN A 21 -14.01 -28.58 -18.72
N ILE A 22 -13.19 -27.97 -19.58
CA ILE A 22 -11.83 -27.58 -19.17
C ILE A 22 -11.84 -26.55 -18.04
N PHE A 23 -12.67 -25.52 -18.16
CA PHE A 23 -12.75 -24.46 -17.13
C PHE A 23 -13.32 -24.96 -15.81
N SER A 24 -14.21 -25.97 -15.83
CA SER A 24 -14.73 -26.62 -14.62
C SER A 24 -13.74 -27.58 -13.98
N GLN A 25 -12.81 -28.14 -14.75
CA GLN A 25 -11.75 -29.02 -14.24
C GLN A 25 -10.66 -28.23 -13.49
N ILE A 26 -10.35 -27.01 -13.90
CA ILE A 26 -9.30 -26.21 -13.27
C ILE A 26 -9.51 -26.07 -11.75
N PRO A 27 -10.66 -25.64 -11.21
CA PRO A 27 -10.89 -25.58 -9.78
C PRO A 27 -10.85 -26.95 -9.09
N LYS A 28 -11.25 -28.03 -9.79
CA LYS A 28 -11.21 -29.41 -9.23
C LYS A 28 -9.77 -29.88 -9.09
N THR A 29 -8.99 -29.76 -10.16
CA THR A 29 -7.56 -30.12 -10.17
C THR A 29 -6.78 -29.28 -9.15
N TYR A 30 -7.11 -28.01 -8.99
CA TYR A 30 -6.50 -27.18 -7.97
C TYR A 30 -6.82 -27.66 -6.55
N LYS A 31 -8.06 -28.09 -6.28
CA LYS A 31 -8.42 -28.69 -4.97
C LYS A 31 -7.66 -29.98 -4.68
N GLU A 32 -7.41 -30.81 -5.69
CA GLU A 32 -6.59 -32.02 -5.56
C GLU A 32 -5.13 -31.66 -5.28
N PHE A 33 -4.55 -30.74 -6.07
CA PHE A 33 -3.22 -30.21 -5.86
C PHE A 33 -3.05 -29.62 -4.44
N ARG A 34 -4.05 -28.88 -3.96
CA ARG A 34 -4.08 -28.28 -2.62
C ARG A 34 -3.99 -29.36 -1.52
N LYS A 35 -4.70 -30.48 -1.68
CA LYS A 35 -4.64 -31.61 -0.75
C LYS A 35 -3.25 -32.27 -0.74
N GLU A 36 -2.65 -32.42 -1.91
CA GLU A 36 -1.30 -33.00 -2.03
C GLU A 36 -0.24 -32.06 -1.46
N LEU A 37 -0.34 -30.77 -1.72
CA LEU A 37 0.56 -29.75 -1.21
C LEU A 37 0.64 -29.77 0.33
N LEU A 38 -0.48 -30.03 1.01
CA LEU A 38 -0.51 -30.12 2.47
C LEU A 38 0.16 -31.39 3.01
N LYS A 39 0.17 -32.47 2.22
CA LYS A 39 0.76 -33.77 2.61
C LYS A 39 2.28 -33.79 2.40
N THR A 40 2.76 -33.12 1.38
CA THR A 40 4.18 -33.18 0.99
C THR A 40 5.01 -32.13 1.73
N GLY A 41 6.16 -32.54 2.25
CA GLY A 41 7.23 -31.63 2.67
C GLY A 41 7.85 -31.01 1.41
N SER A 42 7.88 -29.66 1.32
CA SER A 42 8.52 -28.99 0.20
C SER A 42 9.65 -28.08 0.67
N THR A 43 10.79 -28.16 -0.02
CA THR A 43 11.93 -27.27 0.15
C THR A 43 11.79 -25.98 -0.67
N CYS A 44 10.83 -25.93 -1.61
CA CYS A 44 10.61 -24.76 -2.45
C CYS A 44 9.87 -23.65 -1.69
N TYR A 45 10.48 -22.47 -1.61
CA TYR A 45 9.92 -21.29 -0.92
C TYR A 45 8.49 -20.95 -1.37
N LYS A 46 8.21 -20.97 -2.68
CA LYS A 46 6.87 -20.68 -3.23
C LYS A 46 5.82 -21.69 -2.75
N GLN A 47 6.18 -22.96 -2.65
CA GLN A 47 5.28 -24.00 -2.14
C GLN A 47 5.08 -23.86 -0.63
N GLN A 48 6.10 -23.46 0.13
CA GLN A 48 5.98 -23.19 1.56
C GLN A 48 5.04 -22.00 1.83
N LEU A 49 5.13 -20.93 1.01
CA LEU A 49 4.24 -19.79 1.09
C LEU A 49 2.79 -20.17 0.81
N LEU A 50 2.55 -20.88 -0.29
CA LEU A 50 1.22 -21.40 -0.64
C LEU A 50 0.68 -22.35 0.43
N LYS A 51 1.54 -23.19 1.00
CA LYS A 51 1.18 -24.08 2.12
C LYS A 51 0.72 -23.29 3.36
N LYS A 52 1.40 -22.19 3.69
CA LYS A 52 0.99 -21.29 4.80
C LYS A 52 -0.39 -20.66 4.54
N ILE A 53 -0.65 -20.22 3.32
CA ILE A 53 -1.95 -19.66 2.92
C ILE A 53 -3.04 -20.72 3.08
N VAL A 54 -2.82 -21.90 2.52
CA VAL A 54 -3.79 -23.00 2.52
C VAL A 54 -4.05 -23.55 3.93
N ALA A 55 -3.05 -23.56 4.81
CA ALA A 55 -3.16 -24.10 6.16
C ALA A 55 -3.99 -23.22 7.12
N LYS A 56 -4.13 -21.92 6.83
CA LYS A 56 -4.87 -20.97 7.70
C LYS A 56 -6.35 -21.31 7.89
N ASP A 57 -6.97 -22.02 6.97
CA ASP A 57 -8.45 -22.19 6.93
C ASP A 57 -8.91 -23.67 6.94
N ASN A 58 -8.23 -24.56 7.65
CA ASN A 58 -8.61 -25.97 7.77
C ASN A 58 -9.08 -26.65 6.46
N ASN A 59 -8.57 -26.21 5.31
CA ASN A 59 -8.81 -26.77 3.98
C ASN A 59 -10.24 -26.67 3.42
N LYS A 60 -11.15 -25.93 4.04
CA LYS A 60 -12.57 -25.93 3.62
C LYS A 60 -12.89 -24.84 2.59
N ARG A 61 -12.24 -23.67 2.64
CA ARG A 61 -12.49 -22.56 1.73
C ARG A 61 -11.22 -22.17 0.98
N LEU A 62 -11.37 -21.55 -0.18
CA LEU A 62 -10.28 -20.91 -0.89
C LEU A 62 -10.05 -19.53 -0.30
N HIS A 63 -8.79 -19.17 -0.09
CA HIS A 63 -8.43 -17.80 0.26
C HIS A 63 -8.62 -16.88 -0.94
N ARG A 64 -8.66 -15.58 -0.70
CA ARG A 64 -8.84 -14.56 -1.73
C ARG A 64 -7.78 -14.72 -2.82
N GLU A 65 -6.53 -14.83 -2.46
CA GLU A 65 -5.39 -14.97 -3.38
C GLU A 65 -5.48 -16.23 -4.24
N GLU A 66 -6.01 -17.33 -3.69
CA GLU A 66 -6.25 -18.57 -4.46
C GLU A 66 -7.35 -18.37 -5.50
N VAL A 67 -8.42 -17.67 -5.15
CA VAL A 67 -9.52 -17.33 -6.08
C VAL A 67 -9.01 -16.42 -7.18
N GLU A 68 -8.27 -15.39 -6.85
CA GLU A 68 -7.69 -14.43 -7.79
C GLU A 68 -6.74 -15.13 -8.77
N LEU A 69 -5.88 -16.00 -8.27
CA LEU A 69 -4.98 -16.82 -9.11
C LEU A 69 -5.76 -17.72 -10.09
N LEU A 70 -6.81 -18.39 -9.61
CA LEU A 70 -7.62 -19.28 -10.44
C LEU A 70 -8.41 -18.53 -11.50
N VAL A 71 -9.04 -17.43 -11.13
CA VAL A 71 -9.78 -16.58 -12.08
C VAL A 71 -8.84 -15.98 -13.10
N GLY A 72 -7.69 -15.44 -12.65
CA GLY A 72 -6.66 -14.92 -13.53
C GLY A 72 -6.16 -15.97 -14.52
N PHE A 73 -5.94 -17.21 -14.07
CA PHE A 73 -5.54 -18.31 -14.93
C PHE A 73 -6.62 -18.67 -15.96
N ILE A 74 -7.89 -18.78 -15.54
CA ILE A 74 -9.01 -19.07 -16.44
C ILE A 74 -9.16 -17.96 -17.49
N ASN A 75 -9.11 -16.70 -17.10
CA ASN A 75 -9.23 -15.56 -18.01
C ASN A 75 -8.08 -15.55 -19.04
N ASN A 76 -6.85 -15.77 -18.60
CA ASN A 76 -5.68 -15.83 -19.49
C ASN A 76 -5.77 -17.05 -20.45
N LEU A 77 -6.34 -18.16 -20.01
CA LEU A 77 -6.58 -19.33 -20.86
C LEU A 77 -7.65 -19.01 -21.93
N ILE A 78 -8.77 -18.38 -21.53
CA ILE A 78 -9.82 -17.93 -22.47
C ILE A 78 -9.23 -16.99 -23.52
N TYR A 79 -8.47 -15.98 -23.09
CA TYR A 79 -7.78 -15.05 -23.97
C TYR A 79 -6.82 -15.77 -24.94
N SER A 80 -6.03 -16.73 -24.43
CA SER A 80 -5.06 -17.48 -25.24
C SER A 80 -5.75 -18.37 -26.31
N ILE A 81 -6.87 -19.00 -25.96
CA ILE A 81 -7.68 -19.79 -26.90
C ILE A 81 -8.24 -18.86 -27.98
N TYR A 82 -8.82 -17.71 -27.60
CA TYR A 82 -9.34 -16.72 -28.52
C TYR A 82 -8.26 -16.25 -29.51
N LYS A 83 -7.11 -15.79 -28.98
CA LYS A 83 -6.00 -15.26 -29.81
C LYS A 83 -5.45 -16.28 -30.78
N LYS A 84 -5.35 -17.54 -30.40
CA LYS A 84 -4.77 -18.61 -31.23
C LYS A 84 -5.76 -19.21 -32.24
N SER A 85 -7.03 -19.33 -31.83
CA SER A 85 -8.04 -20.02 -32.66
C SER A 85 -8.73 -19.13 -33.67
N LYS A 86 -8.54 -17.80 -33.59
CA LYS A 86 -9.30 -16.79 -34.38
C LYS A 86 -10.84 -16.98 -34.25
N LEU A 87 -11.29 -17.69 -33.25
CA LEU A 87 -12.71 -17.87 -32.98
C LEU A 87 -13.28 -16.54 -32.49
N ARG A 88 -14.51 -16.22 -32.92
CA ARG A 88 -15.20 -15.06 -32.35
C ARG A 88 -15.76 -15.42 -30.98
N PHE A 89 -15.62 -14.54 -30.01
CA PHE A 89 -16.18 -14.73 -28.67
C PHE A 89 -17.69 -15.03 -28.70
N GLU A 90 -18.40 -14.50 -29.70
CA GLU A 90 -19.84 -14.77 -29.89
C GLU A 90 -20.14 -16.27 -29.99
N SER A 91 -19.32 -17.04 -30.66
CA SER A 91 -19.54 -18.50 -30.79
C SER A 91 -19.34 -19.28 -29.49
N MET A 92 -18.66 -18.68 -28.49
CA MET A 92 -18.39 -19.29 -27.20
C MET A 92 -19.26 -18.75 -26.06
N ARG A 93 -20.17 -17.82 -26.33
CA ARG A 93 -21.02 -17.19 -25.27
C ARG A 93 -21.88 -18.15 -24.47
N ASN A 94 -22.17 -19.35 -24.98
CA ASN A 94 -22.90 -20.37 -24.25
C ASN A 94 -22.10 -20.96 -23.07
N ASN A 95 -20.77 -20.83 -23.06
CA ASN A 95 -19.96 -21.24 -21.94
C ASN A 95 -20.02 -20.17 -20.84
N LYS A 96 -20.42 -20.58 -19.64
CA LYS A 96 -20.60 -19.65 -18.50
C LYS A 96 -19.30 -18.90 -18.10
N TYR A 97 -18.14 -19.52 -18.23
CA TYR A 97 -16.85 -18.89 -17.90
C TYR A 97 -16.45 -17.86 -18.96
N VAL A 98 -16.64 -18.17 -20.24
CA VAL A 98 -16.39 -17.24 -21.34
C VAL A 98 -17.33 -16.06 -21.26
N ARG A 99 -18.61 -16.28 -20.95
CA ARG A 99 -19.59 -15.20 -20.75
C ARG A 99 -19.16 -14.31 -19.60
N ALA A 100 -18.82 -14.85 -18.43
CA ALA A 100 -18.35 -14.09 -17.28
C ALA A 100 -17.08 -13.28 -17.62
N TYR A 101 -16.15 -13.83 -18.40
CA TYR A 101 -14.99 -13.10 -18.87
C TYR A 101 -15.39 -11.91 -19.75
N ILE A 102 -16.21 -12.13 -20.78
CA ILE A 102 -16.65 -11.07 -21.74
C ILE A 102 -17.40 -9.94 -21.02
N GLU A 103 -18.24 -10.27 -20.04
CA GLU A 103 -19.02 -9.29 -19.27
C GLU A 103 -18.15 -8.44 -18.33
N ASN A 104 -16.97 -8.96 -17.92
CA ASN A 104 -16.11 -8.30 -16.95
C ASN A 104 -14.82 -7.69 -17.53
N VAL A 105 -14.45 -7.97 -18.78
CA VAL A 105 -13.29 -7.33 -19.39
C VAL A 105 -13.44 -5.82 -19.45
N LYS A 106 -12.34 -5.12 -19.25
CA LYS A 106 -12.29 -3.66 -19.18
C LYS A 106 -11.40 -3.10 -20.28
N PRO A 107 -11.84 -2.10 -21.03
CA PRO A 107 -11.04 -1.44 -22.05
C PRO A 107 -9.86 -0.68 -21.44
N VAL A 108 -10.04 -0.14 -20.23
CA VAL A 108 -9.03 0.59 -19.47
C VAL A 108 -9.08 0.14 -18.02
N ILE A 109 -7.92 -0.17 -17.45
CA ILE A 109 -7.74 -0.42 -16.03
C ILE A 109 -6.77 0.62 -15.50
N VAL A 110 -7.19 1.36 -14.47
CA VAL A 110 -6.34 2.32 -13.77
C VAL A 110 -6.25 1.87 -12.31
N VAL A 111 -5.04 1.79 -11.78
CA VAL A 111 -4.77 1.43 -10.39
C VAL A 111 -3.99 2.56 -9.76
N ASP A 112 -4.60 3.20 -8.78
CA ASP A 112 -3.94 4.15 -7.90
C ASP A 112 -3.44 3.46 -6.64
N GLU A 113 -2.47 4.07 -5.93
CA GLU A 113 -1.75 3.47 -4.81
C GLU A 113 -1.25 2.04 -5.14
N ALA A 114 -0.69 1.93 -6.34
CA ALA A 114 -0.37 0.64 -6.97
C ALA A 114 0.60 -0.23 -6.15
N THR A 115 1.34 0.33 -5.22
CA THR A 115 2.30 -0.38 -4.37
C THR A 115 1.66 -1.21 -3.26
N ASP A 116 0.36 -1.05 -3.03
CA ASP A 116 -0.39 -1.81 -2.02
C ASP A 116 -0.82 -3.20 -2.49
N TYR A 117 -0.79 -3.42 -3.79
CA TYR A 117 -1.25 -4.67 -4.40
C TYR A 117 -0.11 -5.67 -4.58
N SER A 118 -0.42 -6.93 -4.34
CA SER A 118 0.51 -8.03 -4.56
C SER A 118 0.66 -8.37 -6.04
N VAL A 119 1.68 -9.16 -6.36
CA VAL A 119 1.85 -9.72 -7.71
C VAL A 119 0.65 -10.56 -8.16
N ILE A 120 -0.02 -11.24 -7.22
CA ILE A 120 -1.23 -12.03 -7.52
C ILE A 120 -2.40 -11.12 -7.86
N ASP A 121 -2.60 -10.02 -7.11
CA ASP A 121 -3.62 -9.01 -7.45
C ASP A 121 -3.40 -8.44 -8.86
N TYR A 122 -2.15 -8.14 -9.22
CA TYR A 122 -1.83 -7.68 -10.57
C TYR A 122 -2.08 -8.73 -11.63
N TYR A 123 -1.74 -9.98 -11.38
CA TYR A 123 -2.05 -11.07 -12.29
C TYR A 123 -3.55 -11.19 -12.52
N PHE A 124 -4.34 -11.10 -11.46
CA PHE A 124 -5.80 -11.10 -11.50
C PHE A 124 -6.34 -9.87 -12.27
N MET A 125 -5.99 -8.66 -11.88
CA MET A 125 -6.44 -7.42 -12.55
C MET A 125 -6.06 -7.40 -14.04
N ALA A 126 -4.82 -7.76 -14.36
CA ALA A 126 -4.33 -7.81 -15.73
C ALA A 126 -5.09 -8.82 -16.60
N SER A 127 -5.66 -9.86 -16.01
CA SER A 127 -6.45 -10.87 -16.72
C SER A 127 -7.78 -10.33 -17.26
N PHE A 128 -8.25 -9.19 -16.75
CA PHE A 128 -9.47 -8.52 -17.22
C PHE A 128 -9.24 -7.44 -18.26
N ARG A 129 -8.01 -7.25 -18.73
CA ARG A 129 -7.75 -6.29 -19.80
C ARG A 129 -8.44 -6.71 -21.10
N TYR A 130 -9.04 -5.73 -21.76
CA TYR A 130 -9.65 -5.98 -23.06
C TYR A 130 -8.57 -6.37 -24.09
N TYR A 131 -8.80 -7.44 -24.79
CA TYR A 131 -7.81 -8.11 -25.63
C TYR A 131 -7.26 -7.26 -26.81
N GLU A 132 -8.03 -6.28 -27.30
CA GLU A 132 -7.59 -5.42 -28.39
C GLU A 132 -6.71 -4.26 -27.89
N PHE A 133 -7.06 -3.65 -26.77
CA PHE A 133 -6.36 -2.47 -26.26
C PHE A 133 -5.27 -2.80 -25.24
N ASN A 134 -5.47 -3.84 -24.46
CA ASN A 134 -4.53 -4.32 -23.44
C ASN A 134 -3.99 -3.20 -22.51
N THR A 135 -4.86 -2.23 -22.18
CA THR A 135 -4.49 -1.00 -21.49
C THR A 135 -4.56 -1.14 -19.98
N MET A 136 -3.47 -0.81 -19.31
CA MET A 136 -3.40 -0.74 -17.85
C MET A 136 -2.44 0.36 -17.43
N THR A 137 -2.90 1.28 -16.58
CA THR A 137 -2.11 2.36 -16.01
C THR A 137 -2.01 2.20 -14.51
N LEU A 138 -0.81 2.32 -13.97
CA LEU A 138 -0.51 2.15 -12.56
C LEU A 138 0.13 3.45 -12.05
N CYS A 139 -0.37 3.98 -10.94
CA CYS A 139 0.21 5.12 -10.25
C CYS A 139 0.58 4.69 -8.84
N GLY A 140 1.76 5.06 -8.36
CA GLY A 140 2.18 4.73 -7.00
C GLY A 140 3.65 5.04 -6.74
N ASP A 141 3.98 5.02 -5.47
CA ASP A 141 5.33 5.27 -4.96
C ASP A 141 5.80 4.06 -4.16
N ILE A 142 6.90 3.44 -4.59
CA ILE A 142 7.48 2.25 -3.94
C ILE A 142 7.80 2.49 -2.46
N MET A 143 8.15 3.71 -2.09
CA MET A 143 8.41 4.08 -0.70
C MET A 143 7.15 4.11 0.17
N GLN A 144 5.98 4.24 -0.44
CA GLN A 144 4.69 4.22 0.27
C GLN A 144 4.10 2.80 0.40
N GLY A 145 4.79 1.78 -0.07
CA GLY A 145 4.41 0.38 0.08
C GLY A 145 4.62 -0.11 1.52
N LEU A 146 3.54 -0.13 2.31
CA LEU A 146 3.52 -0.63 3.70
C LEU A 146 3.04 -2.08 3.80
N ASN A 147 2.45 -2.61 2.74
CA ASN A 147 1.95 -3.97 2.70
C ASN A 147 3.12 -4.95 2.48
N SER A 148 3.30 -5.89 3.41
CA SER A 148 4.34 -6.93 3.30
C SER A 148 4.19 -7.84 2.07
N ASN A 149 2.99 -7.88 1.46
CA ASN A 149 2.69 -8.64 0.25
C ASN A 149 2.69 -7.77 -1.01
N GLY A 150 2.84 -6.44 -0.87
CA GLY A 150 2.90 -5.50 -1.98
C GLY A 150 4.10 -5.73 -2.90
N ILE A 151 4.17 -4.99 -3.98
CA ILE A 151 5.31 -5.07 -4.88
C ILE A 151 6.54 -4.36 -4.28
N ASP A 152 7.70 -4.97 -4.41
CA ASP A 152 8.97 -4.39 -3.96
C ASP A 152 9.57 -3.41 -4.98
N SER A 153 9.24 -3.57 -6.25
CA SER A 153 9.73 -2.73 -7.35
C SER A 153 8.89 -2.89 -8.61
N TRP A 154 8.89 -1.86 -9.46
CA TRP A 154 8.30 -1.92 -10.79
C TRP A 154 8.96 -2.97 -11.69
N GLN A 155 10.23 -3.26 -11.47
CA GLN A 155 10.95 -4.31 -12.21
C GLN A 155 10.45 -5.71 -11.87
N GLN A 156 10.10 -5.96 -10.61
CA GLN A 156 9.46 -7.20 -10.20
C GLN A 156 8.15 -7.44 -10.97
N LEU A 157 7.30 -6.42 -11.02
CA LEU A 157 6.02 -6.49 -11.72
C LEU A 157 6.20 -6.70 -13.23
N LYS A 158 7.14 -5.96 -13.84
CA LYS A 158 7.50 -6.14 -15.26
C LYS A 158 7.95 -7.56 -15.57
N LYS A 159 8.80 -8.13 -14.71
CA LYS A 159 9.34 -9.49 -14.93
C LYS A 159 8.27 -10.58 -14.74
N GLN A 160 7.33 -10.40 -13.83
CA GLN A 160 6.42 -11.47 -13.41
C GLN A 160 5.05 -11.43 -14.08
N VAL A 161 4.51 -10.25 -14.38
CA VAL A 161 3.12 -10.09 -14.83
C VAL A 161 2.97 -9.20 -16.07
N LEU A 162 3.69 -8.08 -16.13
CA LEU A 162 3.51 -7.04 -17.15
C LEU A 162 4.81 -6.80 -17.91
N PRO A 163 5.22 -7.71 -18.82
CA PRO A 163 6.53 -7.60 -19.50
C PRO A 163 6.69 -6.32 -20.33
N ASP A 164 5.60 -5.77 -20.85
CA ASP A 164 5.58 -4.54 -21.65
C ASP A 164 5.43 -3.26 -20.83
N LEU A 165 5.49 -3.35 -19.47
CA LEU A 165 5.36 -2.20 -18.57
C LEU A 165 6.43 -1.15 -18.88
N LYS A 166 5.98 0.07 -19.15
CA LYS A 166 6.83 1.26 -19.25
C LYS A 166 6.71 2.06 -17.97
N VAL A 167 7.83 2.41 -17.37
CA VAL A 167 7.88 3.18 -16.13
C VAL A 167 8.24 4.61 -16.47
N PHE A 168 7.43 5.55 -15.97
CA PHE A 168 7.66 6.99 -16.09
C PHE A 168 7.76 7.55 -14.67
N GLU A 169 8.76 8.38 -14.44
CA GLU A 169 8.99 9.03 -13.15
C GLU A 169 8.45 10.45 -13.15
N LEU A 170 7.64 10.79 -12.16
CA LEU A 170 7.25 12.16 -11.87
C LEU A 170 8.34 12.81 -11.03
N LYS A 171 9.00 13.82 -11.59
CA LYS A 171 10.23 14.40 -11.02
C LYS A 171 10.02 15.70 -10.24
N VAL A 172 8.83 16.25 -10.25
CA VAL A 172 8.56 17.55 -9.63
C VAL A 172 7.51 17.40 -8.54
N SER A 173 7.85 17.83 -7.33
CA SER A 173 6.91 17.92 -6.20
C SER A 173 6.37 19.35 -6.08
N TYR A 174 5.05 19.46 -6.00
CA TYR A 174 4.32 20.73 -5.82
C TYR A 174 3.64 20.82 -4.45
N ARG A 175 3.75 19.77 -3.63
CA ARG A 175 2.95 19.61 -2.42
C ARG A 175 3.68 20.06 -1.17
N GLN A 176 4.89 19.55 -1.00
CA GLN A 176 5.66 19.70 0.22
C GLN A 176 6.57 20.91 0.16
N THR A 177 6.82 21.54 1.32
CA THR A 177 7.93 22.49 1.45
C THR A 177 9.25 21.82 1.06
N PRO A 178 10.21 22.58 0.52
CA PRO A 178 11.57 22.07 0.22
C PRO A 178 12.21 21.32 1.39
N THR A 179 12.04 21.81 2.61
CA THR A 179 12.60 21.18 3.82
C THR A 179 12.03 19.78 4.08
N LEU A 180 10.71 19.59 3.97
CA LEU A 180 10.09 18.26 4.10
C LEU A 180 10.48 17.34 2.94
N LEU A 181 10.60 17.90 1.75
CA LEU A 181 11.03 17.12 0.58
C LEU A 181 12.48 16.65 0.72
N GLU A 182 13.38 17.46 1.31
CA GLU A 182 14.76 17.05 1.61
C GLU A 182 14.78 15.87 2.61
N LEU A 183 13.92 15.88 3.62
CA LEU A 183 13.76 14.74 4.53
C LEU A 183 13.29 13.50 3.78
N SER A 184 12.27 13.63 2.93
CA SER A 184 11.79 12.53 2.09
C SER A 184 12.89 11.96 1.19
N LYS A 185 13.74 12.80 0.60
CA LYS A 185 14.89 12.37 -0.22
C LYS A 185 15.93 11.59 0.58
N ARG A 186 16.23 12.04 1.80
CA ARG A 186 17.18 11.32 2.68
C ARG A 186 16.64 9.93 3.03
N LEU A 187 15.36 9.83 3.39
CA LEU A 187 14.70 8.54 3.66
C LEU A 187 14.70 7.63 2.42
N TYR A 188 14.44 8.19 1.25
CA TYR A 188 14.49 7.47 -0.03
C TYR A 188 15.89 6.93 -0.31
N MET A 189 16.91 7.75 -0.17
CA MET A 189 18.30 7.38 -0.40
C MET A 189 18.75 6.25 0.55
N ASP A 190 18.37 6.33 1.83
CA ASP A 190 18.73 5.33 2.83
C ASP A 190 17.96 4.00 2.63
N ASP A 191 16.77 4.01 1.99
CA ASP A 191 16.01 2.79 1.68
C ASP A 191 16.42 2.17 0.34
N GLN A 192 16.60 2.98 -0.71
CA GLN A 192 16.82 2.52 -2.07
C GLN A 192 18.30 2.48 -2.48
N GLY A 193 19.19 3.14 -1.73
CA GLY A 193 20.61 3.23 -2.02
C GLY A 193 20.99 4.12 -3.22
N VAL A 194 20.02 4.91 -3.71
CA VAL A 194 20.20 5.84 -4.84
C VAL A 194 19.52 7.17 -4.52
N GLU A 195 19.96 8.24 -5.17
CA GLU A 195 19.33 9.56 -5.01
C GLU A 195 17.88 9.54 -5.47
N ALA A 196 17.04 10.29 -4.75
CA ALA A 196 15.64 10.47 -5.11
C ALA A 196 15.52 11.21 -6.45
N PRO A 197 14.71 10.71 -7.40
CA PRO A 197 14.64 11.25 -8.75
C PRO A 197 13.81 12.55 -8.86
N TYR A 198 13.34 13.10 -7.75
CA TYR A 198 12.42 14.24 -7.72
C TYR A 198 13.00 15.46 -7.01
N HIS A 199 12.48 16.65 -7.34
CA HIS A 199 12.88 17.93 -6.77
C HIS A 199 11.65 18.80 -6.47
N SER A 200 11.83 19.83 -5.63
CA SER A 200 10.78 20.80 -5.33
C SER A 200 10.58 21.77 -6.49
N ASN A 201 9.33 22.17 -6.71
CA ASN A 201 8.98 23.34 -7.52
C ASN A 201 8.97 24.66 -6.72
N MET A 202 9.12 24.58 -5.41
CA MET A 202 9.13 25.73 -4.52
C MET A 202 10.56 26.13 -4.17
N GLU A 203 10.80 27.42 -3.99
CA GLU A 203 12.05 27.91 -3.44
C GLU A 203 12.04 27.76 -1.92
N LYS A 204 13.19 27.40 -1.36
CA LYS A 204 13.36 27.28 0.09
C LYS A 204 13.41 28.65 0.71
N THR A 205 12.61 28.88 1.76
CA THR A 205 12.61 30.13 2.53
C THR A 205 13.28 29.91 3.90
N GLU A 206 13.81 30.97 4.50
CA GLU A 206 14.47 30.93 5.81
C GLU A 206 13.49 30.59 6.94
N ASP A 207 12.21 30.91 6.77
CA ASP A 207 11.17 30.76 7.77
C ASP A 207 10.46 29.38 7.67
N GLU A 208 10.92 28.45 6.82
CA GLU A 208 10.30 27.14 6.71
C GLU A 208 10.41 26.36 8.02
N PRO A 209 9.29 25.80 8.50
CA PRO A 209 9.30 24.95 9.68
C PRO A 209 10.22 23.74 9.47
N GLN A 210 11.16 23.53 10.39
CA GLN A 210 12.00 22.33 10.39
C GLN A 210 11.24 21.17 11.03
N PRO A 211 11.42 19.92 10.56
CA PRO A 211 10.91 18.74 11.26
C PRO A 211 11.48 18.69 12.68
N ILE A 212 10.60 18.50 13.66
CA ILE A 212 10.98 18.46 15.08
C ILE A 212 10.67 17.11 15.70
N CYS A 213 11.41 16.75 16.75
CA CYS A 213 11.15 15.52 17.49
C CYS A 213 11.16 15.74 19.01
N TYR A 214 10.51 14.83 19.71
CA TYR A 214 10.49 14.78 21.16
C TYR A 214 10.63 13.36 21.65
N ILE A 215 11.55 13.11 22.55
CA ILE A 215 11.85 11.80 23.11
C ILE A 215 11.44 11.78 24.58
N SER A 216 10.56 10.88 24.95
CA SER A 216 10.12 10.68 26.32
C SER A 216 9.43 9.32 26.49
N ASP A 217 9.67 8.67 27.60
CA ASP A 217 8.94 7.45 28.04
C ASP A 217 7.56 7.75 28.64
N ASP A 218 7.28 9.03 28.92
CA ASP A 218 6.03 9.50 29.54
C ASP A 218 5.04 9.95 28.45
N SER A 219 3.97 9.18 28.26
CA SER A 219 2.91 9.43 27.27
C SER A 219 2.23 10.80 27.46
N SER A 220 1.91 11.17 28.72
CA SER A 220 1.27 12.46 29.01
C SER A 220 2.17 13.65 28.68
N LYS A 221 3.50 13.53 28.85
CA LYS A 221 4.43 14.58 28.42
C LYS A 221 4.46 14.70 26.90
N LYS A 222 4.43 13.60 26.16
CA LYS A 222 4.38 13.62 24.70
C LYS A 222 3.09 14.28 24.18
N ILE A 223 1.96 13.90 24.73
CA ILE A 223 0.63 14.48 24.39
C ILE A 223 0.63 16.00 24.68
N LYS A 224 1.08 16.42 25.87
CA LYS A 224 1.21 17.85 26.22
C LYS A 224 2.16 18.60 25.32
N TRP A 225 3.27 17.98 24.90
CA TRP A 225 4.21 18.58 23.97
C TRP A 225 3.57 18.78 22.59
N MET A 226 2.88 17.77 22.03
CA MET A 226 2.16 17.90 20.76
C MET A 226 1.09 18.98 20.83
N ALA A 227 0.29 19.03 21.89
CA ALA A 227 -0.73 20.05 22.10
C ALA A 227 -0.13 21.47 22.05
N LYS A 228 1.03 21.69 22.71
CA LYS A 228 1.75 22.97 22.65
C LYS A 228 2.19 23.31 21.22
N ARG A 229 2.71 22.34 20.46
CA ARG A 229 3.14 22.54 19.07
C ARG A 229 1.96 22.87 18.16
N ILE A 230 0.82 22.25 18.36
CA ILE A 230 -0.44 22.56 17.62
C ILE A 230 -0.89 24.00 17.91
N CYS A 231 -0.83 24.42 19.17
CA CYS A 231 -1.16 25.80 19.55
C CYS A 231 -0.19 26.83 18.96
N GLU A 232 1.07 26.48 18.78
CA GLU A 232 2.03 27.35 18.09
C GLU A 232 1.68 27.53 16.62
N ILE A 233 1.31 26.44 15.93
CA ILE A 233 0.85 26.50 14.53
C ILE A 233 -0.42 27.39 14.44
N TYR A 234 -1.39 27.15 15.32
CA TYR A 234 -2.62 27.95 15.37
C TYR A 234 -2.34 29.46 15.49
N LYS A 235 -1.47 29.86 16.43
CA LYS A 235 -1.06 31.26 16.62
C LYS A 235 -0.31 31.83 15.41
N HIS A 236 0.57 31.02 14.82
CA HIS A 236 1.33 31.42 13.62
C HIS A 236 0.41 31.66 12.42
N CYS A 237 -0.66 30.89 12.32
CA CYS A 237 -1.68 30.96 11.26
C CYS A 237 -2.82 31.97 11.59
N ASN A 238 -2.55 32.99 12.41
CA ASN A 238 -3.52 34.04 12.77
C ASN A 238 -4.82 33.49 13.36
N ASP A 239 -4.70 32.63 14.35
CA ASP A 239 -5.81 31.95 15.03
C ASP A 239 -6.71 31.11 14.12
N ASN A 240 -6.15 30.62 13.02
CA ASN A 240 -6.77 29.65 12.13
C ASN A 240 -5.99 28.33 12.21
N LEU A 241 -6.61 27.24 12.65
CA LEU A 241 -5.97 25.94 12.67
C LEU A 241 -6.01 25.32 11.26
N PRO A 242 -4.86 25.07 10.65
CA PRO A 242 -4.81 24.32 9.38
C PRO A 242 -5.23 22.87 9.60
N ALA A 243 -5.26 22.05 8.54
CA ALA A 243 -5.54 20.62 8.69
C ALA A 243 -4.40 19.94 9.46
N VAL A 244 -4.73 19.46 10.66
CA VAL A 244 -3.82 18.76 11.56
C VAL A 244 -4.21 17.31 11.68
N ALA A 245 -3.24 16.40 11.49
CA ALA A 245 -3.37 14.98 11.76
C ALA A 245 -2.36 14.51 12.81
N ILE A 246 -2.81 13.64 13.70
CA ILE A 246 -1.94 12.83 14.58
C ILE A 246 -2.02 11.40 14.07
N LEU A 247 -0.87 10.82 13.74
CA LEU A 247 -0.75 9.45 13.26
C LEU A 247 -0.29 8.56 14.41
N VAL A 248 -1.01 7.47 14.63
CA VAL A 248 -0.76 6.54 15.72
C VAL A 248 -0.61 5.10 15.21
N GLY A 249 0.10 4.28 15.98
CA GLY A 249 0.17 2.83 15.76
C GLY A 249 -1.11 2.10 16.18
N ASP A 250 -1.18 0.80 15.83
CA ASP A 250 -2.38 -0.01 16.10
C ASP A 250 -2.56 -0.32 17.59
N GLU A 251 -1.50 -0.26 18.39
CA GLU A 251 -1.47 -0.52 19.84
C GLU A 251 -1.96 0.65 20.70
N VAL A 252 -2.10 1.86 20.13
CA VAL A 252 -2.52 3.05 20.88
C VAL A 252 -4.02 3.01 21.16
N ASP A 253 -4.43 3.22 22.42
CA ASP A 253 -5.82 3.49 22.75
C ASP A 253 -6.18 4.93 22.35
N VAL A 254 -6.86 5.05 21.21
CA VAL A 254 -7.17 6.36 20.63
C VAL A 254 -8.25 7.09 21.42
N GLU A 255 -9.20 6.38 22.04
CA GLU A 255 -10.24 7.02 22.85
C GLU A 255 -9.66 7.62 24.12
N GLU A 256 -8.72 6.93 24.77
CA GLU A 256 -7.97 7.46 25.89
C GLU A 256 -7.16 8.69 25.50
N MET A 257 -6.47 8.63 24.37
CA MET A 257 -5.70 9.76 23.83
C MET A 257 -6.58 10.97 23.51
N VAL A 258 -7.75 10.75 22.90
CA VAL A 258 -8.74 11.82 22.64
C VAL A 258 -9.18 12.47 23.95
N SER A 259 -9.54 11.68 24.96
CA SER A 259 -9.97 12.17 26.28
C SER A 259 -8.85 12.98 26.93
N GLU A 260 -7.64 12.45 26.99
CA GLU A 260 -6.49 13.15 27.59
C GLU A 260 -6.20 14.48 26.88
N MET A 261 -6.27 14.52 25.54
CA MET A 261 -6.06 15.77 24.78
C MET A 261 -7.18 16.77 25.04
N GLN A 262 -8.44 16.34 25.11
CA GLN A 262 -9.59 17.24 25.38
C GLN A 262 -9.54 17.86 26.78
N ASP A 263 -8.97 17.15 27.74
CA ASP A 263 -8.82 17.62 29.13
C ASP A 263 -7.68 18.65 29.30
N LEU A 264 -6.88 18.90 28.25
CA LEU A 264 -5.80 19.88 28.31
C LEU A 264 -6.35 21.31 28.16
N ASP A 265 -6.20 22.14 29.17
CA ASP A 265 -6.61 23.55 29.16
C ASP A 265 -6.06 24.34 27.93
N ILE A 266 -4.86 23.98 27.47
CA ILE A 266 -4.23 24.61 26.32
C ILE A 266 -4.98 24.36 25.00
N LEU A 267 -5.79 23.31 24.94
CA LEU A 267 -6.63 22.96 23.79
C LEU A 267 -8.09 23.40 23.95
N ASN A 268 -8.39 24.27 24.93
CA ASN A 268 -9.74 24.80 25.08
C ASN A 268 -10.20 25.51 23.79
N GLY A 269 -11.37 25.08 23.28
CA GLY A 269 -11.92 25.55 21.99
C GLY A 269 -11.44 24.80 20.75
N PHE A 270 -10.63 23.76 20.91
CA PHE A 270 -10.34 22.79 19.88
C PHE A 270 -11.19 21.54 20.08
N SER A 271 -11.47 20.84 18.98
CA SER A 271 -12.11 19.53 19.01
C SER A 271 -11.12 18.46 18.60
N VAL A 272 -11.03 17.38 19.34
CA VAL A 272 -10.18 16.22 19.03
C VAL A 272 -11.08 15.07 18.59
N PHE A 273 -10.81 14.46 17.47
CA PHE A 273 -11.62 13.41 16.88
C PHE A 273 -10.82 12.13 16.64
N ASN A 274 -11.39 11.02 17.05
CA ASN A 274 -10.98 9.71 16.60
C ASN A 274 -11.48 9.49 15.16
N CYS A 275 -10.54 9.35 14.21
CA CYS A 275 -10.81 9.12 12.79
C CYS A 275 -10.30 7.75 12.33
N THR A 276 -10.06 6.82 13.25
CA THR A 276 -9.52 5.48 12.96
C THR A 276 -10.51 4.53 12.28
N ASP A 277 -11.73 4.95 12.05
CA ASP A 277 -12.74 4.24 11.25
C ASP A 277 -12.83 4.76 9.80
N GLY A 278 -11.87 5.60 9.38
CA GLY A 278 -11.84 6.24 8.07
C GLY A 278 -12.82 7.40 7.93
N ARG A 279 -13.54 7.78 8.98
CA ARG A 279 -14.42 8.94 8.97
C ARG A 279 -13.61 10.20 9.23
N SER A 280 -13.81 11.20 8.41
CA SER A 280 -13.23 12.52 8.58
C SER A 280 -14.33 13.54 8.86
N THR A 281 -14.01 14.56 9.64
CA THR A 281 -14.89 15.69 9.91
C THR A 281 -14.33 16.97 9.34
N ASN A 282 -15.20 17.85 8.85
CA ASN A 282 -14.85 19.19 8.38
C ASN A 282 -15.06 20.26 9.47
N ALA A 283 -15.11 19.86 10.74
CA ALA A 283 -15.23 20.80 11.84
C ALA A 283 -14.06 21.79 11.86
N MET A 284 -14.34 23.05 12.21
CA MET A 284 -13.30 24.06 12.39
C MET A 284 -12.51 23.78 13.67
N LYS A 285 -11.22 24.14 13.69
CA LYS A 285 -10.31 23.95 14.84
C LYS A 285 -10.28 22.52 15.34
N CYS A 286 -10.20 21.55 14.41
CA CYS A 286 -10.20 20.15 14.78
C CYS A 286 -8.84 19.49 14.56
N ILE A 287 -8.47 18.65 15.53
CA ILE A 287 -7.33 17.75 15.53
C ILE A 287 -7.86 16.35 15.24
N ARG A 288 -7.31 15.70 14.25
CA ARG A 288 -7.77 14.37 13.80
C ARG A 288 -6.72 13.32 14.11
N ILE A 289 -7.12 12.22 14.74
CA ILE A 289 -6.24 11.09 15.05
C ILE A 289 -6.58 9.94 14.11
N PHE A 290 -5.58 9.47 13.36
CA PHE A 290 -5.70 8.38 12.40
C PHE A 290 -4.74 7.25 12.73
N ARG A 291 -5.13 6.03 12.36
CA ARG A 291 -4.14 4.96 12.20
C ARG A 291 -3.25 5.25 11.00
N LEU A 292 -1.98 4.93 11.12
CA LEU A 292 -1.03 5.15 10.04
C LEU A 292 -1.40 4.43 8.73
N SER A 293 -2.03 3.26 8.84
CA SER A 293 -2.52 2.48 7.70
C SER A 293 -3.65 3.16 6.92
N GLU A 294 -4.35 4.12 7.51
CA GLU A 294 -5.57 4.73 6.97
C GLU A 294 -5.34 6.10 6.31
N VAL A 295 -4.16 6.70 6.48
CA VAL A 295 -3.88 8.07 5.98
C VAL A 295 -3.44 8.12 4.53
N LYS A 296 -3.33 7.00 3.85
CA LYS A 296 -2.96 7.01 2.44
C LYS A 296 -3.96 7.79 1.60
N GLY A 297 -3.45 8.60 0.65
CA GLY A 297 -4.26 9.48 -0.16
C GLY A 297 -4.74 10.78 0.53
N MET A 298 -4.52 10.93 1.85
CA MET A 298 -4.85 12.16 2.58
C MET A 298 -3.67 13.13 2.62
N GLU A 299 -3.94 14.41 2.87
CA GLU A 299 -2.95 15.49 2.99
C GLU A 299 -3.33 16.42 4.14
N PHE A 300 -2.32 16.86 4.87
CA PHE A 300 -2.48 17.76 6.01
C PHE A 300 -1.37 18.80 6.01
N GLU A 301 -1.67 20.02 6.43
CA GLU A 301 -0.64 21.03 6.61
C GLU A 301 0.32 20.67 7.74
N ALA A 302 -0.18 20.02 8.80
CA ALA A 302 0.64 19.57 9.91
C ALA A 302 0.38 18.10 10.25
N VAL A 303 1.45 17.33 10.35
CA VAL A 303 1.42 15.92 10.75
C VAL A 303 2.25 15.72 12.01
N PHE A 304 1.63 15.08 12.98
CA PHE A 304 2.26 14.62 14.21
C PHE A 304 2.31 13.10 14.23
N PHE A 305 3.48 12.54 14.40
CA PHE A 305 3.66 11.10 14.48
C PHE A 305 3.89 10.70 15.92
N TYR A 306 2.92 10.03 16.53
CA TYR A 306 3.00 9.62 17.93
C TYR A 306 3.68 8.26 18.07
N ASP A 307 4.78 8.21 18.84
CA ASP A 307 5.52 6.99 19.21
C ASP A 307 5.81 6.06 18.03
N ILE A 308 6.50 6.59 17.03
CA ILE A 308 6.81 5.83 15.82
C ILE A 308 7.61 4.55 16.10
N ASP A 309 8.45 4.55 17.13
CA ASP A 309 9.25 3.41 17.55
C ASP A 309 8.39 2.31 18.22
N ALA A 310 7.44 2.69 19.07
CA ALA A 310 6.49 1.76 19.66
C ALA A 310 5.51 1.21 18.62
N ALA A 311 4.99 2.09 17.75
CA ALA A 311 4.08 1.70 16.67
C ALA A 311 4.63 0.60 15.75
N LEU A 312 5.93 0.45 15.70
CA LEU A 312 6.63 -0.45 14.78
C LEU A 312 7.56 -1.43 15.51
N ALA A 313 7.32 -1.62 16.80
CA ALA A 313 8.09 -2.56 17.61
C ALA A 313 8.12 -3.96 16.94
N GLY A 314 9.32 -4.48 16.72
CA GLY A 314 9.54 -5.75 16.03
C GLY A 314 9.54 -5.70 14.51
N GLN A 315 9.31 -4.56 13.89
CA GLN A 315 9.49 -4.37 12.45
C GLN A 315 10.97 -4.11 12.09
N SER A 316 11.31 -4.30 10.82
CA SER A 316 12.65 -3.97 10.35
C SER A 316 12.86 -2.45 10.26
N HIS A 317 14.12 -1.98 10.42
CA HIS A 317 14.48 -0.57 10.22
C HIS A 317 14.06 -0.04 8.83
N LYS A 318 14.02 -0.91 7.82
CA LYS A 318 13.50 -0.57 6.48
C LYS A 318 12.02 -0.21 6.53
N MET A 319 11.21 -0.99 7.24
CA MET A 319 9.79 -0.69 7.40
C MET A 319 9.58 0.60 8.18
N LEU A 320 10.35 0.82 9.25
CA LEU A 320 10.30 2.04 10.03
C LEU A 320 10.57 3.30 9.16
N ARG A 321 11.58 3.26 8.29
CA ARG A 321 11.85 4.34 7.33
C ARG A 321 10.69 4.57 6.35
N ARG A 322 10.07 3.51 5.85
CA ARG A 322 8.92 3.62 4.94
C ARG A 322 7.69 4.22 5.63
N TYR A 323 7.44 3.82 6.87
CA TYR A 323 6.36 4.41 7.66
C TYR A 323 6.61 5.91 7.91
N LEU A 324 7.84 6.28 8.28
CA LEU A 324 8.20 7.68 8.41
C LEU A 324 8.03 8.42 7.07
N TYR A 325 8.47 7.83 5.97
CA TYR A 325 8.30 8.41 4.63
C TYR A 325 6.83 8.64 4.29
N VAL A 326 5.94 7.68 4.60
CA VAL A 326 4.49 7.86 4.42
C VAL A 326 3.99 9.05 5.24
N GLY A 327 4.32 9.13 6.52
CA GLY A 327 3.93 10.26 7.36
C GLY A 327 4.46 11.59 6.85
N VAL A 328 5.73 11.65 6.46
CA VAL A 328 6.34 12.84 5.84
C VAL A 328 5.61 13.22 4.57
N SER A 329 5.26 12.25 3.71
CA SER A 329 4.56 12.51 2.45
C SER A 329 3.12 12.99 2.62
N ARG A 330 2.54 12.84 3.82
CA ARG A 330 1.21 13.40 4.17
C ARG A 330 1.28 14.84 4.66
N ALA A 331 2.44 15.30 5.13
CA ALA A 331 2.65 16.67 5.60
C ALA A 331 2.99 17.60 4.42
N THR A 332 2.35 18.77 4.35
CA THR A 332 2.72 19.79 3.37
C THR A 332 3.68 20.83 3.94
N SER A 333 3.60 21.11 5.25
CA SER A 333 4.37 22.20 5.90
C SER A 333 5.05 21.79 7.21
N HIS A 334 4.34 21.19 8.16
CA HIS A 334 4.84 20.91 9.51
C HIS A 334 4.90 19.42 9.78
N LEU A 335 6.00 18.95 10.35
CA LEU A 335 6.18 17.58 10.80
C LEU A 335 6.76 17.52 12.21
N ALA A 336 6.08 16.83 13.10
CA ALA A 336 6.55 16.53 14.45
C ALA A 336 6.49 15.02 14.71
N VAL A 337 7.50 14.48 15.39
CA VAL A 337 7.56 13.03 15.68
C VAL A 337 7.88 12.85 17.16
N THR A 338 7.23 11.88 17.80
CA THR A 338 7.62 11.46 19.14
C THR A 338 8.23 10.07 19.14
N PHE A 339 9.14 9.84 20.06
CA PHE A 339 9.80 8.58 20.33
C PHE A 339 9.68 8.24 21.82
N THR A 340 9.65 6.96 22.14
CA THR A 340 9.67 6.49 23.53
C THR A 340 11.09 6.49 24.08
N ALA A 341 12.08 6.08 23.26
CA ALA A 341 13.50 6.04 23.66
C ALA A 341 14.41 6.45 22.51
N GLU A 342 15.62 6.87 22.85
CA GLU A 342 16.68 7.14 21.87
C GLU A 342 17.42 5.84 21.51
N GLU A 343 17.68 4.99 22.52
CA GLU A 343 18.37 3.74 22.36
C GLU A 343 17.63 2.79 21.40
N GLY A 344 18.33 2.32 20.38
CA GLY A 344 17.77 1.44 19.34
C GLY A 344 17.02 2.17 18.21
N ASN A 345 16.88 3.51 18.28
CA ASN A 345 16.18 4.33 17.29
C ASN A 345 17.11 5.33 16.57
N GLU A 346 18.43 5.23 16.77
CA GLU A 346 19.42 6.16 16.24
C GLU A 346 19.33 6.31 14.72
N ASP A 347 19.00 5.23 14.02
CA ASP A 347 18.85 5.18 12.56
C ASP A 347 17.69 6.05 12.03
N ILE A 348 16.74 6.37 12.88
CA ILE A 348 15.57 7.22 12.52
C ILE A 348 15.71 8.60 13.16
N ILE A 349 16.15 8.67 14.40
CA ILE A 349 16.36 9.94 15.12
C ILE A 349 17.37 10.83 14.39
N LYS A 350 18.38 10.24 13.71
CA LYS A 350 19.37 10.97 12.90
C LYS A 350 18.79 11.92 11.84
N TYR A 351 17.54 11.73 11.46
CA TYR A 351 16.85 12.60 10.50
C TYR A 351 16.36 13.89 11.13
N PHE A 352 16.31 13.97 12.45
CA PHE A 352 15.79 15.11 13.22
C PHE A 352 16.89 15.78 14.01
N ASP A 353 16.75 17.07 14.19
CA ASP A 353 17.59 17.81 15.13
C ASP A 353 16.97 17.72 16.54
N THR A 354 17.54 16.87 17.38
CA THR A 354 17.03 16.62 18.75
C THR A 354 17.14 17.84 19.67
N SER A 355 17.92 18.87 19.29
CA SER A 355 17.99 20.14 20.01
C SER A 355 16.76 21.03 19.73
N LYS A 356 16.09 20.84 18.58
CA LYS A 356 14.91 21.59 18.17
C LYS A 356 13.63 20.94 18.67
N ARG A 357 13.04 21.54 19.70
CA ARG A 357 11.81 21.06 20.33
C ARG A 357 10.58 21.97 20.09
N ASN A 358 10.72 22.96 19.24
CA ASN A 358 9.66 23.90 18.84
C ASN A 358 9.88 24.38 17.42
N TRP A 359 8.88 25.07 16.85
CA TRP A 359 8.91 25.57 15.47
C TRP A 359 9.75 26.85 15.26
N LYS A 360 10.34 27.40 16.32
CA LYS A 360 11.13 28.65 16.27
C LYS A 360 12.60 28.37 16.00
#